data_6d5c62dc3eae175e581fb791aba66083
#
_entry.id   6d5c62dc3eae175e581fb791aba66083
#
_cell.length_a   1.000
_cell.length_b   1.000
_cell.length_c   1.000
_cell.angle_alpha   90.00
_cell.angle_beta   90.00
_cell.angle_gamma   90.00
#
_symmetry.space_group_name_H-M   'P 1'
#
loop_
_entity.id
_entity.type
_entity.pdbx_description
1 polymer ?
#
loop_
_entity_poly.entity_id
_entity_poly.type
_entity_poly.pdbx_seq_one_letter_code
_entity_poly.pdbx_strand_id
1 'polypeptide(L)'
;MTKYRNSNAPASTSTYNREALESPTENIYEALSIISKRSNQINLDIRKELHEKLDEFATHNDSLEEIFENKEQIEVSKFYERLPKPHAIAIEEWLNDKIYHRSTEDNNS
;
A
#
# COMPACT_ATOMS: atom_id res chain seq x y z
N MET A 1 3.07 6.33 12.25
CA MET A 1 2.19 7.10 11.38
C MET A 1 1.33 6.19 10.49
N THR A 2 1.90 5.30 9.71
CA THR A 2 1.15 4.33 8.91
C THR A 2 1.61 2.92 9.22
N LYS A 3 0.68 1.94 9.10
CA LYS A 3 1.01 0.52 9.30
C LYS A 3 1.98 -0.02 8.25
N TYR A 4 2.16 0.69 7.13
CA TYR A 4 3.09 0.29 6.07
C TYR A 4 4.49 0.84 6.23
N ARG A 5 4.73 1.62 7.27
CA ARG A 5 6.04 2.26 7.53
C ARG A 5 7.18 1.25 7.64
N ASN A 6 6.90 0.12 8.27
CA ASN A 6 7.91 -0.91 8.52
C ASN A 6 7.87 -2.06 7.51
N SER A 7 7.24 -1.84 6.36
CA SER A 7 7.22 -2.84 5.31
C SER A 7 8.64 -3.13 4.82
N ASN A 8 8.94 -4.40 4.59
CA ASN A 8 10.20 -4.83 4.01
C ASN A 8 10.20 -4.77 2.48
N ALA A 9 9.12 -4.31 1.90
CA ALA A 9 9.01 -4.20 0.45
C ALA A 9 10.01 -3.18 -0.09
N PRO A 10 10.58 -3.41 -1.29
CA PRO A 10 11.53 -2.47 -1.87
C PRO A 10 10.83 -1.16 -2.25
N ALA A 11 11.53 -0.03 -2.04
CA ALA A 11 11.04 1.29 -2.39
C ALA A 11 11.15 1.56 -3.89
N SER A 12 11.97 0.79 -4.60
CA SER A 12 12.15 0.90 -6.04
C SER A 12 11.73 -0.39 -6.74
N THR A 13 11.57 -0.32 -8.06
CA THR A 13 11.21 -1.49 -8.87
C THR A 13 12.23 -2.61 -8.71
N SER A 14 11.75 -3.83 -8.51
CA SER A 14 12.61 -5.00 -8.43
C SER A 14 12.01 -6.16 -9.21
N THR A 15 12.85 -7.16 -9.49
CA THR A 15 12.44 -8.37 -10.19
C THR A 15 12.05 -9.44 -9.20
N TYR A 16 10.99 -10.19 -9.50
CA TYR A 16 10.46 -11.24 -8.62
C TYR A 16 10.54 -12.60 -9.27
N ASN A 17 10.66 -13.64 -8.42
CA ASN A 17 10.65 -15.01 -8.86
C ASN A 17 9.22 -15.45 -9.15
N ARG A 18 8.92 -15.77 -10.40
CA ARG A 18 7.58 -16.18 -10.83
C ARG A 18 7.08 -17.42 -10.08
N GLU A 19 7.94 -18.41 -9.88
CA GLU A 19 7.56 -19.63 -9.19
C GLU A 19 7.10 -19.38 -7.76
N ALA A 20 7.80 -18.47 -7.07
CA ALA A 20 7.42 -18.08 -5.72
C ALA A 20 6.06 -17.38 -5.70
N LEU A 21 5.77 -16.58 -6.72
CA LEU A 21 4.50 -15.86 -6.81
C LEU A 21 3.34 -16.80 -7.10
N GLU A 22 3.51 -17.77 -7.99
CA GLU A 22 2.40 -18.66 -8.37
C GLU A 22 2.22 -19.86 -7.46
N SER A 23 3.24 -20.21 -6.66
CA SER A 23 3.23 -21.39 -5.81
C SER A 23 1.98 -21.54 -4.93
N PRO A 24 1.50 -20.48 -4.23
CA PRO A 24 0.34 -20.62 -3.35
C PRO A 24 -0.96 -21.01 -4.05
N THR A 25 -1.13 -20.63 -5.32
CA THR A 25 -2.33 -20.91 -6.10
C THR A 25 -2.10 -21.86 -7.25
N GLU A 26 -0.85 -22.14 -7.58
CA GLU A 26 -0.44 -22.89 -8.77
C GLU A 26 -0.90 -22.26 -10.07
N ASN A 27 -1.28 -20.97 -10.03
CA ASN A 27 -1.77 -20.24 -11.19
C ASN A 27 -1.32 -18.78 -11.08
N ILE A 28 -0.42 -18.35 -11.97
CA ILE A 28 0.13 -16.99 -11.91
C ILE A 28 -0.95 -15.92 -12.12
N TYR A 29 -1.94 -16.18 -12.96
CA TYR A 29 -3.01 -15.21 -13.21
C TYR A 29 -3.87 -15.00 -11.97
N GLU A 30 -4.18 -16.06 -11.27
CA GLU A 30 -4.91 -15.99 -10.00
C GLU A 30 -4.11 -15.25 -8.96
N ALA A 31 -2.81 -15.55 -8.83
CA ALA A 31 -1.92 -14.86 -7.91
C ALA A 31 -1.87 -13.36 -8.20
N LEU A 32 -1.71 -12.99 -9.47
CA LEU A 32 -1.66 -11.57 -9.87
C LEU A 32 -2.98 -10.86 -9.60
N SER A 33 -4.10 -11.54 -9.81
CA SER A 33 -5.42 -10.98 -9.51
C SER A 33 -5.57 -10.66 -8.01
N ILE A 34 -5.14 -11.58 -7.16
CA ILE A 34 -5.20 -11.41 -5.70
C ILE A 34 -4.28 -10.26 -5.26
N ILE A 35 -3.05 -10.24 -5.76
CA ILE A 35 -2.08 -9.20 -5.47
C ILE A 35 -2.61 -7.84 -5.91
N SER A 36 -3.21 -7.77 -7.09
CA SER A 36 -3.79 -6.54 -7.62
C SER A 36 -4.90 -5.99 -6.74
N LYS A 37 -5.79 -6.85 -6.27
CA LYS A 37 -6.86 -6.45 -5.35
C LYS A 37 -6.28 -5.93 -4.03
N ARG A 38 -5.28 -6.62 -3.51
CA ARG A 38 -4.63 -6.18 -2.27
C ARG A 38 -3.90 -4.84 -2.47
N SER A 39 -3.25 -4.65 -3.63
CA SER A 39 -2.61 -3.38 -3.97
C SER A 39 -3.60 -2.23 -3.94
N ASN A 40 -4.79 -2.42 -4.49
CA ASN A 40 -5.83 -1.40 -4.47
C ASN A 40 -6.28 -1.07 -3.05
N GLN A 41 -6.44 -2.07 -2.19
CA GLN A 41 -6.79 -1.86 -0.79
C GLN A 41 -5.72 -1.03 -0.09
N ILE A 42 -4.45 -1.39 -0.27
CA ILE A 42 -3.33 -0.67 0.33
C ILE A 42 -3.29 0.77 -0.17
N ASN A 43 -3.47 0.97 -1.47
CA ASN A 43 -3.45 2.30 -2.05
C ASN A 43 -4.57 3.18 -1.47
N LEU A 44 -5.77 2.63 -1.33
CA LEU A 44 -6.88 3.35 -0.72
C LEU A 44 -6.62 3.69 0.74
N ASP A 45 -6.04 2.77 1.50
CA ASP A 45 -5.67 3.02 2.90
C ASP A 45 -4.65 4.15 3.01
N ILE A 46 -3.61 4.11 2.19
CA ILE A 46 -2.56 5.13 2.21
C ILE A 46 -3.13 6.49 1.82
N ARG A 47 -3.95 6.54 0.77
CA ARG A 47 -4.56 7.79 0.32
C ARG A 47 -5.48 8.37 1.38
N LYS A 48 -6.25 7.52 2.03
CA LYS A 48 -7.14 7.95 3.11
C LYS A 48 -6.35 8.53 4.28
N GLU A 49 -5.28 7.85 4.71
CA GLU A 49 -4.41 8.34 5.77
C GLU A 49 -3.81 9.69 5.42
N LEU A 50 -3.33 9.83 4.19
CA LEU A 50 -2.74 11.08 3.73
C LEU A 50 -3.75 12.22 3.76
N HIS A 51 -4.95 11.99 3.23
CA HIS A 51 -6.00 13.01 3.24
C HIS A 51 -6.39 13.41 4.65
N GLU A 52 -6.50 12.46 5.57
CA GLU A 52 -6.81 12.74 6.97
C GLU A 52 -5.75 13.61 7.62
N LYS A 53 -4.47 13.33 7.32
CA LYS A 53 -3.36 14.12 7.85
C LYS A 53 -3.37 15.54 7.30
N LEU A 54 -3.60 15.70 6.01
CA LEU A 54 -3.66 17.02 5.39
C LEU A 54 -4.84 17.82 5.90
N ASP A 55 -5.98 17.19 6.14
CA ASP A 55 -7.16 17.85 6.70
C ASP A 55 -6.91 18.29 8.13
N GLU A 56 -6.19 17.51 8.93
CA GLU A 56 -5.81 17.92 10.29
C GLU A 56 -5.00 19.22 10.27
N PHE A 57 -4.04 19.33 9.36
CA PHE A 57 -3.24 20.54 9.23
C PHE A 57 -4.10 21.74 8.80
N ALA A 58 -5.01 21.52 7.86
CA ALA A 58 -5.90 22.59 7.40
C ALA A 58 -6.81 23.09 8.53
N THR A 59 -7.31 22.18 9.37
CA THR A 59 -8.20 22.54 10.47
C THR A 59 -7.47 23.25 11.58
N HIS A 60 -6.28 22.80 11.94
CA HIS A 60 -5.51 23.38 13.03
C HIS A 60 -4.91 24.73 12.70
N ASN A 61 -4.70 25.04 11.45
CA ASN A 61 -3.87 26.16 11.02
C ASN A 61 -4.63 27.27 10.32
N ASP A 62 -5.94 27.37 10.50
CA ASP A 62 -6.75 28.44 9.91
C ASP A 62 -6.27 29.83 10.31
N SER A 63 -5.59 29.93 11.45
CA SER A 63 -5.10 31.22 11.97
C SER A 63 -3.59 31.32 12.01
N LEU A 64 -2.86 30.29 11.57
CA LEU A 64 -1.42 30.29 11.60
C LEU A 64 -0.82 30.74 10.27
N GLU A 65 0.44 31.08 10.31
CA GLU A 65 1.15 31.53 9.13
C GLU A 65 1.21 30.41 8.09
N GLU A 66 0.84 30.72 6.86
CA GLU A 66 0.78 29.77 5.75
C GLU A 66 2.11 29.05 5.51
N ILE A 67 3.22 29.70 5.85
CA ILE A 67 4.56 29.14 5.65
C ILE A 67 4.78 27.87 6.45
N PHE A 68 4.33 27.83 7.70
CA PHE A 68 4.46 26.64 8.56
C PHE A 68 3.57 25.50 8.07
N GLU A 69 2.35 25.83 7.69
CA GLU A 69 1.41 24.86 7.14
C GLU A 69 1.97 24.15 5.92
N ASN A 70 2.47 24.93 4.97
CA ASN A 70 3.01 24.41 3.73
C ASN A 70 4.20 23.48 3.97
N LYS A 71 5.06 23.85 4.91
CA LYS A 71 6.24 23.05 5.22
C LYS A 71 5.86 21.68 5.81
N GLU A 72 4.91 21.66 6.75
CA GLU A 72 4.44 20.42 7.36
C GLU A 72 3.73 19.54 6.35
N GLN A 73 2.89 20.11 5.49
CA GLN A 73 2.21 19.38 4.43
C GLN A 73 3.21 18.75 3.47
N ILE A 74 4.25 19.48 3.11
CA ILE A 74 5.29 18.97 2.22
C ILE A 74 6.02 17.80 2.87
N GLU A 75 6.35 17.89 4.16
CA GLU A 75 7.03 16.82 4.87
C GLU A 75 6.17 15.56 4.95
N VAL A 76 4.88 15.70 5.23
CA VAL A 76 3.94 14.56 5.25
C VAL A 76 3.84 13.93 3.88
N SER A 77 3.67 14.75 2.84
CA SER A 77 3.58 14.25 1.46
C SER A 77 4.84 13.49 1.07
N LYS A 78 6.01 14.01 1.41
CA LYS A 78 7.29 13.34 1.14
C LYS A 78 7.40 12.01 1.87
N PHE A 79 6.93 11.94 3.10
CA PHE A 79 6.93 10.69 3.86
C PHE A 79 6.14 9.61 3.13
N TYR A 80 4.91 9.94 2.68
CA TYR A 80 4.08 8.97 1.97
C TYR A 80 4.63 8.62 0.59
N GLU A 81 5.29 9.57 -0.08
CA GLU A 81 5.94 9.31 -1.36
C GLU A 81 7.13 8.34 -1.24
N ARG A 82 7.79 8.32 -0.09
CA ARG A 82 8.93 7.42 0.16
C ARG A 82 8.52 6.02 0.54
N LEU A 83 7.26 5.78 0.84
CA LEU A 83 6.77 4.43 1.11
C LEU A 83 6.93 3.57 -0.14
N PRO A 84 7.17 2.25 0.03
CA PRO A 84 7.12 1.34 -1.10
C PRO A 84 5.79 1.47 -1.83
N LYS A 85 5.80 1.19 -3.12
CA LYS A 85 4.57 1.25 -3.91
C LYS A 85 3.57 0.20 -3.41
N PRO A 86 2.25 0.46 -3.50
CA PRO A 86 1.25 -0.50 -3.02
C PRO A 86 1.41 -1.90 -3.58
N HIS A 87 1.75 -2.04 -4.87
CA HIS A 87 1.96 -3.36 -5.46
C HIS A 87 3.17 -4.08 -4.85
N ALA A 88 4.23 -3.34 -4.52
CA ALA A 88 5.40 -3.93 -3.88
C ALA A 88 5.07 -4.44 -2.48
N ILE A 89 4.28 -3.69 -1.72
CA ILE A 89 3.82 -4.10 -0.40
C ILE A 89 2.95 -5.35 -0.51
N ALA A 90 2.03 -5.37 -1.48
CA ALA A 90 1.14 -6.52 -1.69
C ALA A 90 1.93 -7.77 -2.08
N ILE A 91 2.94 -7.64 -2.93
CA ILE A 91 3.79 -8.77 -3.31
C ILE A 91 4.55 -9.29 -2.10
N GLU A 92 5.09 -8.41 -1.27
CA GLU A 92 5.79 -8.81 -0.05
C GLU A 92 4.86 -9.56 0.89
N GLU A 93 3.64 -9.08 1.08
CA GLU A 93 2.63 -9.77 1.90
C GLU A 93 2.30 -11.14 1.31
N TRP A 94 2.16 -11.23 -0.01
CA TRP A 94 1.88 -12.49 -0.70
C TRP A 94 2.98 -13.51 -0.50
N LEU A 95 4.23 -13.09 -0.69
CA LEU A 95 5.39 -13.97 -0.54
C LEU A 95 5.58 -14.45 0.90
N ASN A 96 5.10 -13.69 1.88
CA ASN A 96 5.18 -14.05 3.30
C ASN A 96 3.89 -14.68 3.82
N ASP A 97 2.99 -15.08 2.92
CA ASP A 97 1.75 -15.79 3.24
C ASP A 97 0.85 -14.99 4.19
N LYS A 98 0.79 -13.69 4.00
CA LYS A 98 0.01 -12.78 4.85
C LYS A 98 -1.30 -12.32 4.23
N ILE A 99 -1.61 -12.75 3.01
CA ILE A 99 -2.85 -12.37 2.34
C ILE A 99 -3.84 -13.52 2.45
N TYR A 100 -5.00 -13.23 3.04
CA TYR A 100 -6.11 -14.16 3.05
C TYR A 100 -6.85 -14.06 1.72
N HIS A 101 -7.09 -15.21 1.08
CA HIS A 101 -7.86 -15.26 -0.15
C HIS A 101 -8.69 -16.54 -0.20
N ARG A 102 -9.72 -16.52 -1.02
CA ARG A 102 -10.61 -17.66 -1.18
C ARG A 102 -10.96 -17.81 -2.66
N SER A 103 -10.88 -19.04 -3.15
CA SER A 103 -11.28 -19.34 -4.52
C SER A 103 -12.81 -19.33 -4.62
N THR A 104 -13.35 -18.63 -5.60
CA THR A 104 -14.79 -18.63 -5.87
C THR A 104 -15.21 -19.84 -6.67
N GLU A 105 -14.29 -20.53 -7.31
CA GLU A 105 -14.59 -21.73 -8.08
C GLU A 105 -15.10 -22.85 -7.19
N ASP A 106 -14.56 -22.96 -5.98
CA ASP A 106 -14.98 -23.98 -5.02
C ASP A 106 -16.44 -23.83 -4.61
N ASN A 107 -17.00 -22.62 -4.74
CA ASN A 107 -18.38 -22.34 -4.37
C ASN A 107 -19.37 -22.67 -5.48
N ASN A 108 -18.88 -22.94 -6.67
CA ASN A 108 -19.70 -23.21 -7.85
C ASN A 108 -19.72 -24.68 -8.27
N SER A 109 -18.98 -25.50 -7.55
CA SER A 109 -18.90 -26.93 -7.85
C SER A 109 -19.91 -27.75 -7.09
#